data_1c388f1937c65c6d1384eb7ac7fcce8d
#
_entry.id   1c388f1937c65c6d1384eb7ac7fcce8d
#
_cell.length_a   1.000
_cell.length_b   1.000
_cell.length_c   1.000
_cell.angle_alpha   90.00
_cell.angle_beta   90.00
_cell.angle_gamma   90.00
#
_symmetry.space_group_name_H-M   'P 1'
#
loop_
_entity.id
_entity.type
_entity.pdbx_description
1 polymer ?
#
loop_
_entity_poly.entity_id
_entity_poly.type
_entity_poly.pdbx_seq_one_letter_code
_entity_poly.pdbx_strand_id
1 'polypeptide(L)'
;MFNLAGVYPPIITPFDDSGALDAEALTYNIAKWEPTGLRGYCVAGSNGEGVLLTDEEICQAVRLVRRAASTETIVLAGTGRESTASTIRLTQAAAEARADVALVITPSFYGDEMVPVALIRHYEAVAEASPIPILLYTLPKYTNLTMASGIVARLAGHPKIVGIKDSA
;
A
#
# COMPACT_ATOMS: atom_id res chain seq x y z
N MET A 1 15.47 5.12 11.73
CA MET A 1 14.25 4.29 11.67
C MET A 1 13.14 5.15 11.11
N PHE A 2 12.37 4.66 10.13
CA PHE A 2 11.25 5.41 9.54
C PHE A 2 10.15 5.60 10.59
N ASN A 3 9.73 6.86 10.83
CA ASN A 3 8.76 7.16 11.89
C ASN A 3 7.33 7.19 11.32
N LEU A 4 6.54 6.17 11.66
CA LEU A 4 5.14 6.02 11.27
C LEU A 4 4.16 6.41 12.39
N ALA A 5 4.59 7.07 13.47
CA ALA A 5 3.66 7.49 14.51
C ALA A 5 2.64 8.49 13.96
N GLY A 6 1.34 8.18 14.10
CA GLY A 6 0.26 9.04 13.61
C GLY A 6 -0.94 8.27 13.07
N VAL A 7 -1.88 9.01 12.48
CA VAL A 7 -3.11 8.48 11.88
C VAL A 7 -3.00 8.54 10.35
N TYR A 8 -3.31 7.43 9.70
CA TYR A 8 -3.27 7.24 8.25
C TYR A 8 -4.61 6.68 7.76
N PRO A 9 -5.59 7.49 7.42
CA PRO A 9 -6.85 6.98 6.88
C PRO A 9 -6.61 6.26 5.56
N PRO A 10 -7.24 5.09 5.35
CA PRO A 10 -7.37 4.53 4.02
C PRO A 10 -8.40 5.36 3.25
N ILE A 11 -7.93 6.09 2.25
CA ILE A 11 -8.78 6.99 1.47
C ILE A 11 -9.51 6.24 0.36
N ILE A 12 -10.67 6.78 -0.02
CA ILE A 12 -11.43 6.30 -1.17
C ILE A 12 -10.77 6.76 -2.49
N THR A 13 -11.06 6.04 -3.56
CA THR A 13 -10.75 6.43 -4.93
C THR A 13 -12.04 6.90 -5.59
N PRO A 14 -12.26 8.22 -5.76
CA PRO A 14 -13.46 8.70 -6.45
C PRO A 14 -13.35 8.44 -7.95
N PHE A 15 -14.49 8.12 -8.56
CA PHE A 15 -14.65 7.92 -10.00
C PHE A 15 -15.70 8.89 -10.55
N ASP A 16 -15.52 9.31 -11.78
CA ASP A 16 -16.53 10.07 -12.53
C ASP A 16 -17.60 9.18 -13.15
N ASP A 17 -18.59 9.78 -13.80
CA ASP A 17 -19.72 9.06 -14.44
C ASP A 17 -19.27 8.12 -15.57
N SER A 18 -18.06 8.28 -16.09
CA SER A 18 -17.47 7.35 -17.09
C SER A 18 -16.74 6.16 -16.45
N GLY A 19 -16.55 6.18 -15.13
CA GLY A 19 -15.76 5.20 -14.38
C GLY A 19 -14.26 5.49 -14.37
N ALA A 20 -13.81 6.65 -14.85
CA ALA A 20 -12.43 7.08 -14.73
C ALA A 20 -12.16 7.71 -13.35
N LEU A 21 -10.90 7.68 -12.91
CA LEU A 21 -10.49 8.30 -11.65
C LEU A 21 -10.78 9.81 -11.67
N ASP A 22 -11.65 10.28 -10.75
CA ASP A 22 -11.97 11.70 -10.59
C ASP A 22 -10.86 12.44 -9.84
N ALA A 23 -9.98 13.07 -10.61
CA ALA A 23 -8.83 13.79 -10.08
C ALA A 23 -9.23 15.03 -9.27
N GLU A 24 -10.34 15.71 -9.63
CA GLU A 24 -10.83 16.89 -8.94
C GLU A 24 -11.39 16.52 -7.56
N ALA A 25 -12.27 15.52 -7.51
CA ALA A 25 -12.84 15.03 -6.26
C ALA A 25 -11.76 14.48 -5.31
N LEU A 26 -10.78 13.74 -5.83
CA LEU A 26 -9.67 13.23 -5.01
C LEU A 26 -8.84 14.38 -4.42
N THR A 27 -8.47 15.36 -5.25
CA THR A 27 -7.68 16.52 -4.81
C THR A 27 -8.44 17.39 -3.80
N TYR A 28 -9.75 17.58 -4.02
CA TYR A 28 -10.63 18.29 -3.10
C TYR A 28 -10.68 17.62 -1.72
N ASN A 29 -10.81 16.28 -1.69
CA ASN A 29 -10.83 15.52 -0.44
C ASN A 29 -9.52 15.70 0.33
N ILE A 30 -8.37 15.60 -0.33
CA ILE A 30 -7.07 15.81 0.32
C ILE A 30 -6.97 17.22 0.90
N ALA A 31 -7.35 18.25 0.15
CA ALA A 31 -7.32 19.63 0.63
C ALA A 31 -8.21 19.85 1.87
N LYS A 32 -9.33 19.12 1.99
CA LYS A 32 -10.19 19.16 3.19
C LYS A 32 -9.59 18.44 4.39
N TRP A 33 -8.80 17.39 4.17
CA TRP A 33 -8.22 16.60 5.26
C TRP A 33 -6.87 17.14 5.75
N GLU A 34 -6.08 17.84 4.92
CA GLU A 34 -4.77 18.38 5.31
C GLU A 34 -4.79 19.18 6.64
N PRO A 35 -5.78 20.07 6.90
CA PRO A 35 -5.80 20.83 8.16
C PRO A 35 -6.14 20.01 9.42
N THR A 36 -6.48 18.72 9.27
CA THR A 36 -6.97 17.88 10.38
C THR A 36 -5.89 17.24 11.23
N GLY A 37 -4.61 17.43 10.88
CA GLY A 37 -3.47 16.88 11.62
C GLY A 37 -3.19 15.39 11.34
N LEU A 38 -3.72 14.84 10.24
CA LEU A 38 -3.37 13.50 9.77
C LEU A 38 -1.87 13.42 9.42
N ARG A 39 -1.25 12.30 9.75
CA ARG A 39 0.17 12.08 9.45
C ARG A 39 0.40 11.70 7.99
N GLY A 40 -0.60 11.12 7.34
CA GLY A 40 -0.52 10.70 5.94
C GLY A 40 -1.78 10.03 5.46
N TYR A 41 -1.73 9.51 4.24
CA TYR A 41 -2.84 8.85 3.56
C TYR A 41 -2.45 7.48 3.06
N CYS A 42 -3.37 6.50 3.18
CA CYS A 42 -3.22 5.20 2.54
C CYS A 42 -4.02 5.19 1.24
N VAL A 43 -3.32 5.31 0.11
CA VAL A 43 -3.85 5.33 -1.26
C VAL A 43 -3.96 3.92 -1.79
N ALA A 44 -5.02 3.60 -2.52
CA ALA A 44 -5.24 2.29 -3.13
C ALA A 44 -5.13 1.10 -2.15
N GLY A 45 -5.49 1.32 -0.89
CA GLY A 45 -5.77 0.23 0.04
C GLY A 45 -7.13 -0.41 -0.25
N SER A 46 -7.64 -1.27 0.65
CA SER A 46 -8.94 -1.96 0.44
C SER A 46 -10.11 -0.98 0.33
N ASN A 47 -10.13 0.09 1.13
CA ASN A 47 -11.15 1.14 1.03
C ASN A 47 -11.02 1.98 -0.24
N GLY A 48 -9.83 2.08 -0.79
CA GLY A 48 -9.56 2.76 -2.06
C GLY A 48 -9.65 1.84 -3.27
N GLU A 49 -10.24 0.64 -3.09
CA GLU A 49 -10.53 -0.33 -4.16
C GLU A 49 -9.29 -0.76 -4.97
N GLY A 50 -8.10 -0.71 -4.36
CA GLY A 50 -6.81 -0.93 -5.04
C GLY A 50 -6.67 -2.25 -5.80
N VAL A 51 -7.46 -3.28 -5.43
CA VAL A 51 -7.50 -4.56 -6.14
C VAL A 51 -8.21 -4.46 -7.50
N LEU A 52 -9.07 -3.46 -7.68
CA LEU A 52 -9.85 -3.22 -8.90
C LEU A 52 -9.17 -2.21 -9.83
N LEU A 53 -8.17 -1.47 -9.34
CA LEU A 53 -7.45 -0.46 -10.10
C LEU A 53 -6.33 -1.08 -10.95
N THR A 54 -6.12 -0.51 -12.12
CA THR A 54 -4.90 -0.74 -12.90
C THR A 54 -3.67 -0.16 -12.18
N ASP A 55 -2.47 -0.61 -12.57
CA ASP A 55 -1.22 -0.06 -12.02
C ASP A 55 -1.08 1.43 -12.34
N GLU A 56 -1.53 1.85 -13.53
CA GLU A 56 -1.55 3.25 -13.98
C GLU A 56 -2.47 4.13 -13.12
N GLU A 57 -3.67 3.66 -12.80
CA GLU A 57 -4.62 4.39 -11.95
C GLU A 57 -4.09 4.54 -10.52
N ILE A 58 -3.45 3.50 -9.96
CA ILE A 58 -2.80 3.58 -8.65
C ILE A 58 -1.69 4.64 -8.67
N CYS A 59 -0.81 4.61 -9.67
CA CYS A 59 0.26 5.59 -9.80
C CYS A 59 -0.30 7.00 -10.03
N GLN A 60 -1.41 7.14 -10.75
CA GLN A 60 -2.09 8.43 -10.94
C GLN A 60 -2.65 8.94 -9.61
N ALA A 61 -3.35 8.12 -8.84
CA ALA A 61 -3.88 8.47 -7.53
C ALA A 61 -2.76 8.91 -6.58
N VAL A 62 -1.66 8.15 -6.52
CA VAL A 62 -0.47 8.52 -5.72
C VAL A 62 0.08 9.88 -6.11
N ARG A 63 0.25 10.15 -7.41
CA ARG A 63 0.72 11.47 -7.90
C ARG A 63 -0.22 12.60 -7.54
N LEU A 64 -1.53 12.39 -7.63
CA LEU A 64 -2.55 13.39 -7.27
C LEU A 64 -2.50 13.70 -5.77
N VAL A 65 -2.49 12.67 -4.94
CA VAL A 65 -2.39 12.82 -3.48
C VAL A 65 -1.08 13.52 -3.11
N ARG A 66 0.06 13.10 -3.67
CA ARG A 66 1.36 13.75 -3.39
C ARG A 66 1.40 15.22 -3.78
N ARG A 67 0.74 15.62 -4.86
CA ARG A 67 0.67 17.03 -5.28
C ARG A 67 -0.26 17.88 -4.40
N ALA A 68 -1.33 17.28 -3.89
CA ALA A 68 -2.34 17.98 -3.08
C ALA A 68 -1.95 18.04 -1.59
N ALA A 69 -1.18 17.07 -1.11
CA ALA A 69 -0.74 16.98 0.28
C ALA A 69 0.53 17.81 0.53
N SER A 70 0.76 18.18 1.78
CA SER A 70 2.01 18.85 2.19
C SER A 70 3.22 17.93 2.02
N THR A 71 4.41 18.51 1.97
CA THR A 71 5.67 17.76 1.85
C THR A 71 5.96 16.87 3.08
N GLU A 72 5.38 17.21 4.23
CA GLU A 72 5.54 16.46 5.48
C GLU A 72 4.56 15.27 5.59
N THR A 73 3.52 15.24 4.75
CA THR A 73 2.49 14.20 4.73
C THR A 73 3.04 12.94 4.10
N ILE A 74 2.92 11.80 4.78
CA ILE A 74 3.37 10.50 4.28
C ILE A 74 2.32 9.88 3.37
N VAL A 75 2.70 9.45 2.18
CA VAL A 75 1.85 8.75 1.22
C VAL A 75 2.19 7.26 1.22
N LEU A 76 1.28 6.45 1.78
CA LEU A 76 1.34 4.99 1.71
C LEU A 76 0.61 4.56 0.43
N ALA A 77 1.23 3.74 -0.41
CA ALA A 77 0.60 3.21 -1.63
C ALA A 77 0.35 1.71 -1.52
N GLY A 78 -0.88 1.26 -1.77
CA GLY A 78 -1.21 -0.15 -1.93
C GLY A 78 -0.61 -0.70 -3.20
N THR A 79 0.40 -1.58 -3.09
CA THR A 79 1.15 -2.11 -4.25
C THR A 79 1.12 -3.63 -4.35
N GLY A 80 0.47 -4.32 -3.38
CA GLY A 80 0.38 -5.78 -3.41
C GLY A 80 -0.39 -6.27 -4.65
N ARG A 81 0.17 -7.29 -5.33
CA ARG A 81 -0.42 -8.04 -6.44
C ARG A 81 -0.24 -9.53 -6.18
N GLU A 82 -0.94 -10.37 -6.91
CA GLU A 82 -0.87 -11.83 -6.74
C GLU A 82 0.51 -12.43 -7.08
N SER A 83 1.27 -11.80 -7.96
CA SER A 83 2.64 -12.26 -8.25
C SER A 83 3.70 -11.33 -7.65
N THR A 84 4.79 -11.92 -7.18
CA THR A 84 5.96 -11.18 -6.68
C THR A 84 6.49 -10.20 -7.72
N ALA A 85 6.58 -10.61 -8.98
CA ALA A 85 7.08 -9.75 -10.06
C ALA A 85 6.18 -8.54 -10.31
N SER A 86 4.85 -8.71 -10.28
CA SER A 86 3.91 -7.58 -10.44
C SER A 86 3.93 -6.65 -9.23
N THR A 87 4.03 -7.21 -8.01
CA THR A 87 4.18 -6.42 -6.78
C THR A 87 5.46 -5.56 -6.83
N ILE A 88 6.58 -6.13 -7.26
CA ILE A 88 7.84 -5.39 -7.42
C ILE A 88 7.69 -4.24 -8.43
N ARG A 89 7.14 -4.52 -9.63
CA ARG A 89 6.95 -3.48 -10.66
C ARG A 89 6.06 -2.34 -10.16
N LEU A 90 4.92 -2.67 -9.56
CA LEU A 90 4.03 -1.64 -9.04
C LEU A 90 4.66 -0.86 -7.88
N THR A 91 5.41 -1.53 -7.00
CA THR A 91 6.13 -0.85 -5.90
C THR A 91 7.16 0.15 -6.43
N GLN A 92 7.90 -0.22 -7.48
CA GLN A 92 8.85 0.68 -8.13
C GLN A 92 8.13 1.86 -8.82
N ALA A 93 7.05 1.60 -9.56
CA ALA A 93 6.25 2.64 -10.19
C ALA A 93 5.58 3.59 -9.18
N ALA A 94 5.12 3.07 -8.04
CA ALA A 94 4.57 3.89 -6.95
C ALA A 94 5.65 4.79 -6.32
N ALA A 95 6.87 4.30 -6.18
CA ALA A 95 8.00 5.11 -5.72
C ALA A 95 8.34 6.25 -6.71
N GLU A 96 8.34 5.96 -8.01
CA GLU A 96 8.48 6.99 -9.07
C GLU A 96 7.33 8.00 -9.04
N ALA A 97 6.12 7.56 -8.67
CA ALA A 97 4.96 8.41 -8.43
C ALA A 97 5.04 9.19 -7.10
N ARG A 98 6.14 9.01 -6.31
CA ARG A 98 6.47 9.68 -5.05
C ARG A 98 5.62 9.21 -3.86
N ALA A 99 5.29 7.92 -3.81
CA ALA A 99 4.92 7.26 -2.57
C ALA A 99 6.13 7.18 -1.62
N ASP A 100 5.88 7.32 -0.32
CA ASP A 100 6.92 7.24 0.72
C ASP A 100 7.08 5.82 1.25
N VAL A 101 6.00 5.03 1.23
CA VAL A 101 5.97 3.64 1.72
C VAL A 101 5.03 2.80 0.85
N ALA A 102 5.41 1.58 0.55
CA ALA A 102 4.55 0.61 -0.11
C ALA A 102 3.80 -0.25 0.94
N LEU A 103 2.48 -0.35 0.79
CA LEU A 103 1.64 -1.24 1.58
C LEU A 103 1.36 -2.51 0.77
N VAL A 104 1.94 -3.64 1.19
CA VAL A 104 1.92 -4.90 0.44
C VAL A 104 1.00 -5.91 1.13
N ILE A 105 -0.18 -6.14 0.54
CA ILE A 105 -1.12 -7.16 1.01
C ILE A 105 -0.61 -8.56 0.63
N THR A 106 -0.95 -9.58 1.43
CA THR A 106 -0.67 -10.99 1.12
C THR A 106 -1.28 -11.39 -0.21
N PRO A 107 -0.54 -12.04 -1.13
CA PRO A 107 -1.14 -12.75 -2.28
C PRO A 107 -2.11 -13.81 -1.76
N SER A 108 -3.26 -13.97 -2.40
CA SER A 108 -4.35 -14.77 -1.83
C SER A 108 -5.04 -15.71 -2.79
N PHE A 109 -4.85 -15.55 -4.09
CA PHE A 109 -5.57 -16.36 -5.09
C PHE A 109 -5.27 -17.85 -4.95
N TYR A 110 -4.02 -18.22 -4.71
CA TYR A 110 -3.61 -19.60 -4.42
C TYR A 110 -3.37 -19.76 -2.90
N GLY A 111 -4.41 -19.53 -2.09
CA GLY A 111 -4.31 -19.45 -0.64
C GLY A 111 -3.63 -20.64 0.02
N ASP A 112 -3.97 -21.86 -0.39
CA ASP A 112 -3.41 -23.11 0.16
C ASP A 112 -1.89 -23.23 -0.09
N GLU A 113 -1.38 -22.59 -1.14
CA GLU A 113 0.05 -22.57 -1.49
C GLU A 113 0.82 -21.44 -0.79
N MET A 114 0.12 -20.53 -0.13
CA MET A 114 0.74 -19.42 0.61
C MET A 114 1.28 -19.87 1.96
N VAL A 115 2.05 -20.97 1.93
CA VAL A 115 2.75 -21.49 3.10
C VAL A 115 3.80 -20.47 3.62
N PRO A 116 4.25 -20.58 4.89
CA PRO A 116 5.17 -19.61 5.49
C PRO A 116 6.39 -19.29 4.64
N VAL A 117 7.03 -20.29 4.04
CA VAL A 117 8.23 -20.09 3.21
C VAL A 117 7.92 -19.32 1.93
N ALA A 118 6.74 -19.50 1.34
CA ALA A 118 6.31 -18.77 0.14
C ALA A 118 6.10 -17.29 0.46
N LEU A 119 5.39 -16.98 1.55
CA LEU A 119 5.17 -15.61 2.01
C LEU A 119 6.49 -14.92 2.37
N ILE A 120 7.38 -15.58 3.11
CA ILE A 120 8.67 -15.00 3.47
C ILE A 120 9.47 -14.65 2.20
N ARG A 121 9.60 -15.58 1.25
CA ARG A 121 10.32 -15.33 -0.02
C ARG A 121 9.69 -14.20 -0.83
N HIS A 122 8.36 -14.14 -0.87
CA HIS A 122 7.63 -13.07 -1.55
C HIS A 122 8.01 -11.70 -0.97
N TYR A 123 7.87 -11.53 0.34
CA TYR A 123 8.13 -10.25 1.00
C TYR A 123 9.61 -9.86 1.01
N GLU A 124 10.52 -10.82 1.21
CA GLU A 124 11.96 -10.57 1.12
C GLU A 124 12.34 -10.07 -0.29
N ALA A 125 11.85 -10.73 -1.36
CA ALA A 125 12.13 -10.31 -2.73
C ALA A 125 11.54 -8.92 -3.06
N VAL A 126 10.32 -8.62 -2.59
CA VAL A 126 9.71 -7.29 -2.76
C VAL A 126 10.52 -6.23 -2.02
N ALA A 127 10.91 -6.50 -0.77
CA ALA A 127 11.69 -5.58 0.04
C ALA A 127 13.09 -5.30 -0.55
N GLU A 128 13.76 -6.33 -1.05
CA GLU A 128 15.08 -6.19 -1.71
C GLU A 128 15.00 -5.28 -2.94
N ALA A 129 13.98 -5.50 -3.78
CA ALA A 129 13.80 -4.76 -5.04
C ALA A 129 13.16 -3.38 -4.86
N SER A 130 12.55 -3.09 -3.71
CA SER A 130 11.84 -1.84 -3.45
C SER A 130 12.81 -0.68 -3.26
N PRO A 131 12.59 0.50 -3.92
CA PRO A 131 13.33 1.72 -3.63
C PRO A 131 12.85 2.45 -2.36
N ILE A 132 11.69 2.09 -1.82
CA ILE A 132 11.06 2.68 -0.64
C ILE A 132 10.79 1.61 0.43
N PRO A 133 10.63 1.99 1.72
CA PRO A 133 10.22 1.06 2.76
C PRO A 133 8.89 0.37 2.44
N ILE A 134 8.70 -0.85 2.94
CA ILE A 134 7.43 -1.57 2.81
C ILE A 134 6.79 -1.86 4.16
N LEU A 135 5.46 -1.81 4.18
CA LEU A 135 4.61 -2.32 5.24
C LEU A 135 3.98 -3.63 4.79
N LEU A 136 4.10 -4.66 5.60
CA LEU A 136 3.31 -5.86 5.45
C LEU A 136 1.83 -5.52 5.66
N TYR A 137 0.92 -6.21 4.96
CA TYR A 137 -0.50 -6.03 5.19
C TYR A 137 -1.22 -7.38 5.25
N THR A 138 -1.82 -7.67 6.40
CA THR A 138 -2.70 -8.83 6.60
C THR A 138 -4.15 -8.39 6.71
N LEU A 139 -5.04 -9.04 5.93
CA LEU A 139 -6.47 -8.75 5.87
C LEU A 139 -7.27 -10.04 5.65
N PRO A 140 -7.37 -10.91 6.67
CA PRO A 140 -7.99 -12.23 6.54
C PRO A 140 -9.42 -12.21 6.02
N LYS A 141 -10.17 -11.13 6.32
CA LYS A 141 -11.55 -10.96 5.83
C LYS A 141 -11.69 -11.08 4.31
N TYR A 142 -10.68 -10.65 3.54
CA TYR A 142 -10.72 -10.66 2.07
C TYR A 142 -9.72 -11.64 1.45
N THR A 143 -8.62 -11.92 2.13
CA THR A 143 -7.59 -12.83 1.62
C THR A 143 -7.78 -14.27 2.07
N ASN A 144 -8.61 -14.52 3.10
CA ASN A 144 -8.73 -15.81 3.79
C ASN A 144 -7.38 -16.35 4.34
N LEU A 145 -6.37 -15.47 4.46
CA LEU A 145 -5.04 -15.80 4.95
C LEU A 145 -4.71 -14.98 6.19
N THR A 146 -4.22 -15.65 7.22
CA THR A 146 -3.67 -15.01 8.43
C THR A 146 -2.15 -15.10 8.39
N MET A 147 -1.48 -13.98 8.51
CA MET A 147 -0.02 -13.96 8.60
C MET A 147 0.39 -14.35 10.03
N ALA A 148 0.93 -15.55 10.21
CA ALA A 148 1.38 -16.03 11.50
C ALA A 148 2.49 -15.14 12.08
N SER A 149 2.50 -14.96 13.41
CA SER A 149 3.48 -14.11 14.11
C SER A 149 4.94 -14.50 13.84
N GLY A 150 5.23 -15.78 13.62
CA GLY A 150 6.57 -16.24 13.25
C GLY A 150 7.05 -15.73 11.89
N ILE A 151 6.14 -15.55 10.92
CA ILE A 151 6.45 -14.93 9.62
C ILE A 151 6.78 -13.45 9.83
N VAL A 152 5.95 -12.73 10.59
CA VAL A 152 6.17 -11.32 10.90
C VAL A 152 7.50 -11.11 11.63
N ALA A 153 7.80 -11.93 12.64
CA ALA A 153 9.05 -11.86 13.38
C ALA A 153 10.27 -12.10 12.49
N ARG A 154 10.20 -13.05 11.55
CA ARG A 154 11.25 -13.30 10.57
C ARG A 154 11.46 -12.11 9.64
N LEU A 155 10.37 -11.55 9.11
CA LEU A 155 10.41 -10.43 8.16
C LEU A 155 10.80 -9.11 8.81
N ALA A 156 10.51 -8.91 10.09
CA ALA A 156 10.90 -7.73 10.86
C ALA A 156 12.44 -7.52 10.95
N GLY A 157 13.22 -8.57 10.69
CA GLY A 157 14.68 -8.46 10.57
C GLY A 157 15.18 -7.80 9.29
N HIS A 158 14.30 -7.59 8.28
CA HIS A 158 14.71 -6.96 7.02
C HIS A 158 14.68 -5.42 7.14
N PRO A 159 15.77 -4.69 6.77
CA PRO A 159 15.88 -3.25 7.03
C PRO A 159 14.85 -2.39 6.30
N LYS A 160 14.27 -2.87 5.19
CA LYS A 160 13.24 -2.16 4.44
C LYS A 160 11.82 -2.53 4.86
N ILE A 161 11.62 -3.53 5.71
CA ILE A 161 10.30 -3.85 6.27
C ILE A 161 10.13 -3.07 7.57
N VAL A 162 9.30 -2.02 7.51
CA VAL A 162 9.20 -1.05 8.60
C VAL A 162 8.03 -1.27 9.55
N GLY A 163 7.18 -2.27 9.27
CA GLY A 163 6.06 -2.63 10.13
C GLY A 163 5.01 -3.49 9.43
N ILE A 164 3.87 -3.61 10.08
CA ILE A 164 2.71 -4.34 9.57
C ILE A 164 1.43 -3.53 9.82
N LYS A 165 0.54 -3.49 8.82
CA LYS A 165 -0.87 -3.15 9.00
C LYS A 165 -1.64 -4.43 9.25
N ASP A 166 -2.17 -4.55 10.45
CA ASP A 166 -2.99 -5.70 10.86
C ASP A 166 -4.48 -5.30 10.85
N SER A 167 -5.27 -6.07 10.10
CA SER A 167 -6.73 -5.93 9.98
C SER A 167 -7.42 -7.30 10.22
N ALA A 168 -6.81 -8.15 11.04
CA ALA A 168 -7.38 -9.43 11.46
C ALA A 168 -8.47 -9.26 12.52
#